data_6f9c36d07a7879454a4e8c613e0bfc69
#
_entry.id   6f9c36d07a7879454a4e8c613e0bfc69
#
_cell.length_a   1.000
_cell.length_b   1.000
_cell.length_c   1.000
_cell.angle_alpha   90.00
_cell.angle_beta   90.00
_cell.angle_gamma   90.00
#
_symmetry.space_group_name_H-M   'P 1'
#
loop_
_entity.id
_entity.type
_entity.pdbx_description
1 polymer ?
#
loop_
_entity_poly.entity_id
_entity_poly.type
_entity_poly.pdbx_seq_one_letter_code
_entity_poly.pdbx_strand_id
1 'polypeptide(L)'
;MSEKRQPAIPIYSASTPQFRSYNLNNFRDIPQIAKLTEQQQFDIEVVGNVLPFKANNYVVEQLIDWDKVPNDPIFALTFPQKDMLLPAHYDEIAALLKNGADKATLKEAANHIRMQLNPHPAGQAEHNVPVLDGETLHGMQHKYRQTILFFPSQGQTCHAYCTFCFRWPQFVGLTEIKFASREVEKLVEYVKRNPQITDILFTGGDPMIMSAKNLAAYIEPLLSADLPNLVNIRIGTKALAYWPHKFVDDDDSAEMLALFRRVTDSGKQLALMAHFNHPRELESDTVKQAIRNLREANVMIRTQSPVMRNINDDPLLWARMWEEQVKLGCVPYYMFLARDTGAQHYFSVPLVRAWQIFREAYQQVSGLARTVRGPSMSATPGKIQMLGVAGAGDRKVMVMRFLQGRDPDWVQRPFFAEYDETATWIDELKPAFGAEKFFFEEELEQLFHEHNDDSTADDFE
;
A
#
# COMPACT_ATOMS: atom_id res chain seq x y z
N MET A 1 -19.40 -51.65 -18.32
CA MET A 1 -19.53 -50.34 -17.67
C MET A 1 -18.58 -50.32 -16.47
N SER A 2 -17.40 -49.78 -16.56
CA SER A 2 -16.41 -49.73 -15.49
C SER A 2 -16.47 -48.34 -14.86
N GLU A 3 -16.90 -48.26 -13.58
CA GLU A 3 -16.83 -47.07 -12.78
C GLU A 3 -15.37 -46.62 -12.61
N LYS A 4 -15.02 -45.46 -13.16
CA LYS A 4 -13.76 -44.78 -12.86
C LYS A 4 -13.86 -44.20 -11.47
N ARG A 5 -13.19 -44.81 -10.49
CA ARG A 5 -12.94 -44.19 -9.17
C ARG A 5 -12.14 -42.93 -9.36
N GLN A 6 -12.69 -41.81 -8.95
CA GLN A 6 -11.92 -40.56 -8.78
C GLN A 6 -10.84 -40.79 -7.71
N PRO A 7 -9.60 -40.29 -7.92
CA PRO A 7 -8.57 -40.38 -6.90
C PRO A 7 -9.00 -39.52 -5.69
N ALA A 8 -8.94 -40.12 -4.51
CA ALA A 8 -9.17 -39.41 -3.24
C ALA A 8 -8.11 -38.31 -3.09
N ILE A 9 -8.56 -37.10 -2.89
CA ILE A 9 -7.72 -35.96 -2.50
C ILE A 9 -7.15 -36.28 -1.13
N PRO A 10 -5.82 -36.25 -0.92
CA PRO A 10 -5.26 -36.47 0.41
C PRO A 10 -5.75 -35.36 1.35
N ILE A 11 -6.47 -35.76 2.39
CA ILE A 11 -6.81 -34.88 3.52
C ILE A 11 -5.52 -34.68 4.30
N TYR A 12 -4.82 -33.58 4.07
CA TYR A 12 -3.78 -33.10 4.96
C TYR A 12 -4.46 -32.53 6.22
N SER A 13 -4.57 -33.34 7.26
CA SER A 13 -4.89 -32.89 8.60
C SER A 13 -3.64 -32.34 9.32
N ALA A 14 -2.99 -31.37 8.76
CA ALA A 14 -2.16 -30.48 9.53
C ALA A 14 -3.09 -29.43 10.11
N SER A 15 -3.16 -29.29 11.44
CA SER A 15 -3.92 -28.23 12.08
C SER A 15 -3.48 -26.88 11.49
N THR A 16 -4.45 -26.07 11.04
CA THR A 16 -4.19 -24.70 10.57
C THR A 16 -3.27 -23.99 11.55
N PRO A 17 -2.15 -23.40 11.09
CA PRO A 17 -1.26 -22.70 11.99
C PRO A 17 -2.02 -21.51 12.60
N GLN A 18 -2.15 -21.50 13.92
CA GLN A 18 -2.76 -20.39 14.63
C GLN A 18 -1.97 -19.09 14.38
N PHE A 19 -2.65 -18.00 14.06
CA PHE A 19 -2.00 -16.69 13.88
C PHE A 19 -1.29 -16.25 15.15
N ARG A 20 0.00 -15.97 15.03
CA ARG A 20 0.83 -15.42 16.10
C ARG A 20 1.56 -14.18 15.63
N SER A 21 1.38 -13.06 16.33
CA SER A 21 2.08 -11.81 16.00
C SER A 21 3.31 -11.59 16.89
N TYR A 22 4.32 -10.97 16.30
CA TYR A 22 5.56 -10.56 16.95
C TYR A 22 5.73 -9.05 16.84
N ASN A 23 6.16 -8.42 17.92
CA ASN A 23 6.45 -7.00 18.04
C ASN A 23 7.67 -6.78 18.97
N LEU A 24 7.98 -5.54 19.32
CA LEU A 24 9.12 -5.25 20.19
C LEU A 24 9.11 -5.99 21.53
N ASN A 25 7.94 -6.36 22.06
CA ASN A 25 7.85 -7.02 23.37
C ASN A 25 8.20 -8.51 23.31
N ASN A 26 8.05 -9.16 22.15
CA ASN A 26 8.16 -10.61 22.03
C ASN A 26 8.92 -11.11 20.80
N PHE A 27 9.55 -10.24 20.01
CA PHE A 27 10.30 -10.70 18.83
C PHE A 27 11.48 -11.62 19.18
N ARG A 28 12.03 -11.50 20.38
CA ARG A 28 13.11 -12.38 20.87
C ARG A 28 12.62 -13.81 21.16
N ASP A 29 11.31 -14.04 21.22
CA ASP A 29 10.72 -15.38 21.33
C ASP A 29 10.75 -16.15 19.98
N ILE A 30 11.08 -15.48 18.87
CA ILE A 30 11.25 -16.09 17.56
C ILE A 30 12.54 -16.92 17.59
N PRO A 31 12.49 -18.27 17.41
CA PRO A 31 13.69 -19.11 17.53
C PRO A 31 14.82 -18.71 16.57
N GLN A 32 14.44 -18.23 15.37
CA GLN A 32 15.39 -17.84 14.33
C GLN A 32 16.15 -16.55 14.66
N ILE A 33 15.68 -15.75 15.62
CA ILE A 33 16.39 -14.54 16.09
C ILE A 33 17.76 -14.89 16.67
N ALA A 34 17.97 -16.12 17.15
CA ALA A 34 19.27 -16.61 17.57
C ALA A 34 20.35 -16.59 16.46
N LYS A 35 19.95 -16.48 15.18
CA LYS A 35 20.89 -16.29 14.06
C LYS A 35 21.41 -14.85 13.94
N LEU A 36 20.78 -13.89 14.60
CA LEU A 36 21.20 -12.49 14.65
C LEU A 36 22.21 -12.27 15.77
N THR A 37 23.18 -11.41 15.53
CA THR A 37 24.08 -10.93 16.59
C THR A 37 23.30 -10.11 17.62
N GLU A 38 23.84 -9.98 18.82
CA GLU A 38 23.25 -9.10 19.85
C GLU A 38 23.07 -7.66 19.36
N GLN A 39 24.03 -7.17 18.57
CA GLN A 39 23.94 -5.83 17.99
C GLN A 39 22.77 -5.73 17.00
N GLN A 40 22.56 -6.69 16.12
CA GLN A 40 21.42 -6.70 15.19
C GLN A 40 20.07 -6.79 15.91
N GLN A 41 19.98 -7.55 17.00
CA GLN A 41 18.78 -7.58 17.84
C GLN A 41 18.55 -6.22 18.53
N PHE A 42 19.62 -5.57 18.97
CA PHE A 42 19.55 -4.22 19.53
C PHE A 42 19.16 -3.19 18.48
N ASP A 43 19.64 -3.31 17.23
CA ASP A 43 19.26 -2.44 16.12
C ASP A 43 17.74 -2.50 15.85
N ILE A 44 17.14 -3.70 15.88
CA ILE A 44 15.69 -3.88 15.78
C ILE A 44 14.96 -3.14 16.92
N GLU A 45 15.47 -3.22 18.12
CA GLU A 45 14.88 -2.55 19.28
C GLU A 45 14.97 -1.02 19.15
N VAL A 46 16.14 -0.48 18.77
CA VAL A 46 16.34 0.95 18.57
C VAL A 46 15.38 1.49 17.53
N VAL A 47 15.40 0.91 16.33
CA VAL A 47 14.59 1.40 15.20
C VAL A 47 13.10 1.18 15.43
N GLY A 48 12.73 0.06 16.02
CA GLY A 48 11.35 -0.30 16.34
C GLY A 48 10.70 0.58 17.43
N ASN A 49 11.50 1.31 18.23
CA ASN A 49 10.99 2.35 19.13
C ASN A 49 10.54 3.62 18.36
N VAL A 50 11.07 3.85 17.17
CA VAL A 50 10.71 5.00 16.32
C VAL A 50 9.69 4.60 15.25
N LEU A 51 10.00 3.58 14.47
CA LEU A 51 9.15 3.08 13.37
C LEU A 51 8.30 1.88 13.85
N PRO A 52 7.10 1.67 13.30
CA PRO A 52 6.24 0.57 13.74
C PRO A 52 6.84 -0.78 13.34
N PHE A 53 6.80 -1.72 14.29
CA PHE A 53 7.24 -3.09 14.06
C PHE A 53 6.19 -4.11 14.47
N LYS A 54 5.79 -4.95 13.52
CA LYS A 54 4.94 -6.13 13.72
C LYS A 54 5.22 -7.13 12.61
N ALA A 55 5.60 -8.35 12.97
CA ALA A 55 5.66 -9.50 12.07
C ALA A 55 4.68 -10.59 12.53
N ASN A 56 4.58 -11.70 11.81
CA ASN A 56 3.81 -12.86 12.23
C ASN A 56 4.54 -14.17 11.89
N ASN A 57 4.01 -15.28 12.41
CA ASN A 57 4.62 -16.60 12.24
C ASN A 57 4.72 -17.03 10.77
N TYR A 58 3.74 -16.72 9.92
CA TYR A 58 3.82 -17.05 8.49
C TYR A 58 4.98 -16.33 7.79
N VAL A 59 5.15 -15.04 8.03
CA VAL A 59 6.27 -14.25 7.49
C VAL A 59 7.61 -14.82 7.97
N VAL A 60 7.72 -15.10 9.27
CA VAL A 60 8.94 -15.60 9.92
C VAL A 60 9.32 -16.99 9.42
N GLU A 61 8.36 -17.89 9.28
CA GLU A 61 8.61 -19.31 9.00
C GLU A 61 8.61 -19.63 7.50
N GLN A 62 7.83 -18.90 6.67
CA GLN A 62 7.62 -19.24 5.28
C GLN A 62 8.29 -18.27 4.29
N LEU A 63 8.52 -17.01 4.68
CA LEU A 63 8.97 -15.99 3.73
C LEU A 63 10.43 -15.56 3.92
N ILE A 64 10.91 -15.45 5.17
CA ILE A 64 12.28 -15.00 5.46
C ILE A 64 13.28 -16.13 5.20
N ASP A 65 14.32 -15.83 4.43
CA ASP A 65 15.51 -16.68 4.31
C ASP A 65 16.51 -16.28 5.40
N TRP A 66 16.43 -17.00 6.52
CA TRP A 66 17.25 -16.72 7.70
C TRP A 66 18.74 -16.98 7.51
N ASP A 67 19.15 -17.63 6.44
CA ASP A 67 20.57 -17.82 6.11
C ASP A 67 21.16 -16.59 5.39
N LYS A 68 20.30 -15.68 4.94
CA LYS A 68 20.68 -14.43 4.27
C LYS A 68 20.48 -13.18 5.12
N VAL A 69 19.93 -13.29 6.35
CA VAL A 69 19.78 -12.12 7.23
C VAL A 69 21.14 -11.54 7.62
N PRO A 70 21.29 -10.20 7.68
CA PRO A 70 20.26 -9.17 7.55
C PRO A 70 19.89 -8.75 6.11
N ASN A 71 20.55 -9.31 5.10
CA ASN A 71 20.42 -8.91 3.69
C ASN A 71 19.23 -9.60 2.96
N ASP A 72 18.41 -10.37 3.68
CA ASP A 72 17.21 -10.94 3.11
C ASP A 72 16.15 -9.85 2.85
N PRO A 73 15.61 -9.73 1.60
CA PRO A 73 14.67 -8.67 1.27
C PRO A 73 13.35 -8.76 2.05
N ILE A 74 12.86 -9.96 2.39
CA ILE A 74 11.64 -10.10 3.20
C ILE A 74 11.91 -9.72 4.65
N PHE A 75 13.10 -10.03 5.17
CA PHE A 75 13.53 -9.55 6.48
C PHE A 75 13.56 -8.02 6.51
N ALA A 76 14.18 -7.38 5.52
CA ALA A 76 14.20 -5.92 5.41
C ALA A 76 12.80 -5.30 5.22
N LEU A 77 11.87 -6.01 4.55
CA LEU A 77 10.47 -5.57 4.40
C LEU A 77 9.66 -5.61 5.71
N THR A 78 10.07 -6.41 6.71
CA THR A 78 9.24 -6.72 7.88
C THR A 78 9.92 -6.51 9.22
N PHE A 79 11.26 -6.45 9.25
CA PHE A 79 12.05 -6.18 10.44
C PHE A 79 12.80 -4.86 10.31
N PRO A 80 12.77 -3.99 11.33
CA PRO A 80 13.53 -2.75 11.35
C PRO A 80 15.04 -2.99 11.17
N GLN A 81 15.68 -2.17 10.35
CA GLN A 81 17.11 -2.20 10.08
C GLN A 81 17.77 -0.91 10.60
N LYS A 82 19.02 -1.00 11.08
CA LYS A 82 19.76 0.17 11.59
C LYS A 82 19.70 1.37 10.67
N ASP A 83 19.97 1.15 9.38
CA ASP A 83 20.07 2.20 8.37
C ASP A 83 18.71 2.78 7.93
N MET A 84 17.59 2.32 8.52
CA MET A 84 16.27 2.93 8.36
C MET A 84 16.09 4.22 9.17
N LEU A 85 16.99 4.49 10.12
CA LEU A 85 17.11 5.78 10.78
C LEU A 85 18.38 6.49 10.32
N LEU A 86 18.34 7.81 10.32
CA LEU A 86 19.56 8.60 10.16
C LEU A 86 20.50 8.34 11.36
N PRO A 87 21.83 8.40 11.17
CA PRO A 87 22.78 8.09 12.25
C PRO A 87 22.51 8.85 13.54
N ALA A 88 22.21 10.16 13.47
CA ALA A 88 21.90 10.97 14.65
C ALA A 88 20.63 10.47 15.42
N HIS A 89 19.57 10.11 14.69
CA HIS A 89 18.34 9.59 15.28
C HIS A 89 18.57 8.21 15.91
N TYR A 90 19.34 7.36 15.24
CA TYR A 90 19.70 6.05 15.77
C TYR A 90 20.51 6.18 17.07
N ASP A 91 21.55 7.02 17.06
CA ASP A 91 22.47 7.20 18.20
C ASP A 91 21.74 7.77 19.43
N GLU A 92 20.78 8.71 19.23
CA GLU A 92 19.96 9.26 20.31
C GLU A 92 19.14 8.18 21.02
N ILE A 93 18.37 7.38 20.27
CA ILE A 93 17.55 6.30 20.86
C ILE A 93 18.42 5.19 21.46
N ALA A 94 19.52 4.83 20.79
CA ALA A 94 20.45 3.83 21.28
C ALA A 94 21.10 4.24 22.61
N ALA A 95 21.46 5.52 22.77
CA ALA A 95 22.02 6.05 24.01
C ALA A 95 20.98 6.01 25.15
N LEU A 96 19.74 6.40 24.90
CA LEU A 96 18.65 6.34 25.87
C LEU A 96 18.40 4.90 26.36
N LEU A 97 18.34 3.94 25.43
CA LEU A 97 18.15 2.51 25.77
C LEU A 97 19.32 1.96 26.60
N LYS A 98 20.58 2.23 26.21
CA LYS A 98 21.79 1.80 26.94
C LYS A 98 21.88 2.39 28.35
N ASN A 99 21.39 3.62 28.54
CA ASN A 99 21.37 4.31 29.82
C ASN A 99 20.15 3.94 30.68
N GLY A 100 19.27 3.04 30.22
CA GLY A 100 18.12 2.59 30.98
C GLY A 100 17.06 3.69 31.17
N ALA A 101 16.89 4.60 30.18
CA ALA A 101 15.88 5.64 30.20
C ALA A 101 14.48 5.04 30.41
N ASP A 102 13.61 5.75 31.10
CA ASP A 102 12.24 5.33 31.31
C ASP A 102 11.42 5.41 30.00
N LYS A 103 10.25 4.76 30.02
CA LYS A 103 9.38 4.69 28.83
C LYS A 103 8.86 6.05 28.38
N ALA A 104 8.70 7.02 29.28
CA ALA A 104 8.20 8.35 28.95
C ALA A 104 9.26 9.13 28.16
N THR A 105 10.48 9.18 28.67
CA THR A 105 11.64 9.81 28.04
C THR A 105 11.91 9.22 26.63
N LEU A 106 11.91 7.88 26.54
CA LEU A 106 12.11 7.20 25.26
C LEU A 106 11.00 7.53 24.24
N LYS A 107 9.74 7.58 24.70
CA LYS A 107 8.59 7.93 23.84
C LYS A 107 8.67 9.38 23.37
N GLU A 108 9.10 10.31 24.21
CA GLU A 108 9.24 11.73 23.87
C GLU A 108 10.31 11.90 22.78
N ALA A 109 11.50 11.33 22.96
CA ALA A 109 12.56 11.34 21.96
C ALA A 109 12.12 10.69 20.64
N ALA A 110 11.48 9.52 20.72
CA ALA A 110 10.93 8.85 19.52
C ALA A 110 9.88 9.72 18.79
N ASN A 111 9.00 10.41 19.52
CA ASN A 111 8.01 11.32 18.91
C ASN A 111 8.68 12.51 18.24
N HIS A 112 9.71 13.09 18.86
CA HIS A 112 10.47 14.18 18.24
C HIS A 112 11.08 13.74 16.89
N ILE A 113 11.71 12.56 16.85
CA ILE A 113 12.25 11.99 15.61
C ILE A 113 11.12 11.72 14.59
N ARG A 114 9.99 11.16 15.02
CA ARG A 114 8.82 10.89 14.16
C ARG A 114 8.31 12.13 13.44
N MET A 115 8.26 13.26 14.13
CA MET A 115 7.86 14.54 13.52
C MET A 115 8.83 14.98 12.41
N GLN A 116 10.13 14.71 12.58
CA GLN A 116 11.13 15.01 11.53
C GLN A 116 11.05 14.04 10.33
N LEU A 117 10.65 12.77 10.58
CA LEU A 117 10.49 11.76 9.53
C LEU A 117 9.16 11.87 8.77
N ASN A 118 8.22 12.68 9.23
CA ASN A 118 6.90 12.88 8.61
C ASN A 118 6.73 14.32 8.13
N PRO A 119 7.29 14.68 6.96
CA PRO A 119 7.30 16.05 6.46
C PRO A 119 5.91 16.57 6.04
N HIS A 120 4.92 15.68 5.89
CA HIS A 120 3.57 16.02 5.40
C HIS A 120 2.46 15.43 6.29
N PRO A 121 2.42 15.73 7.62
CA PRO A 121 1.49 15.11 8.54
C PRO A 121 0.00 15.45 8.26
N ALA A 122 -0.29 16.67 7.82
CA ALA A 122 -1.65 17.18 7.62
C ALA A 122 -2.28 16.75 6.30
N GLY A 123 -1.52 16.64 5.22
CA GLY A 123 -2.05 16.45 3.86
C GLY A 123 -2.80 15.12 3.62
N GLN A 124 -2.63 14.13 4.48
CA GLN A 124 -3.33 12.84 4.37
C GLN A 124 -4.68 12.82 5.10
N ALA A 125 -4.86 13.65 6.13
CA ALA A 125 -6.06 13.67 6.95
C ALA A 125 -7.04 14.80 6.58
N GLU A 126 -6.56 15.88 5.98
CA GLU A 126 -7.35 17.10 5.72
C GLU A 126 -7.70 17.27 4.25
N HIS A 127 -6.74 17.01 3.35
CA HIS A 127 -7.01 17.14 1.93
C HIS A 127 -7.80 15.92 1.38
N ASN A 128 -8.85 16.21 0.62
CA ASN A 128 -9.73 15.23 -0.03
C ASN A 128 -10.77 14.58 0.89
N VAL A 129 -10.98 15.06 2.11
CA VAL A 129 -12.08 14.60 2.95
C VAL A 129 -13.37 15.23 2.43
N PRO A 130 -14.37 14.44 2.02
CA PRO A 130 -15.60 14.99 1.50
C PRO A 130 -16.50 15.54 2.62
N VAL A 131 -17.39 16.46 2.25
CA VAL A 131 -18.41 17.02 3.12
C VAL A 131 -19.79 16.58 2.64
N LEU A 132 -20.72 16.30 3.55
CA LEU A 132 -22.11 15.97 3.30
C LEU A 132 -22.98 16.75 4.27
N ASP A 133 -23.88 17.62 3.77
CA ASP A 133 -24.78 18.46 4.57
C ASP A 133 -24.04 19.27 5.67
N GLY A 134 -22.89 19.86 5.32
CA GLY A 134 -22.04 20.61 6.26
C GLY A 134 -21.22 19.74 7.21
N GLU A 135 -21.34 18.41 7.17
CA GLU A 135 -20.58 17.51 8.02
C GLU A 135 -19.37 16.91 7.28
N THR A 136 -18.17 17.06 7.83
CA THR A 136 -16.95 16.43 7.31
C THR A 136 -17.00 14.91 7.50
N LEU A 137 -16.87 14.15 6.43
CA LEU A 137 -16.93 12.68 6.45
C LEU A 137 -15.56 12.08 6.80
N HIS A 138 -15.18 12.13 8.06
CA HIS A 138 -13.92 11.53 8.52
C HIS A 138 -13.83 10.04 8.18
N GLY A 139 -12.65 9.61 7.71
CA GLY A 139 -12.43 8.23 7.25
C GLY A 139 -12.89 7.96 5.82
N MET A 140 -13.13 9.01 5.03
CA MET A 140 -13.38 8.96 3.60
C MET A 140 -12.47 9.93 2.87
N GLN A 141 -12.02 9.56 1.65
CA GLN A 141 -11.25 10.45 0.78
C GLN A 141 -11.78 10.37 -0.64
N HIS A 142 -12.09 11.51 -1.25
CA HIS A 142 -12.58 11.64 -2.61
C HIS A 142 -11.67 12.58 -3.40
N LYS A 143 -10.54 12.04 -3.88
CA LYS A 143 -9.53 12.77 -4.67
C LYS A 143 -9.81 12.74 -6.17
N TYR A 144 -10.30 11.61 -6.66
CA TYR A 144 -10.55 11.38 -8.09
C TYR A 144 -12.03 11.20 -8.34
N ARG A 145 -12.54 11.86 -9.35
CA ARG A 145 -13.97 11.95 -9.68
C ARG A 145 -14.74 10.64 -9.54
N GLN A 146 -14.14 9.50 -9.95
CA GLN A 146 -14.83 8.20 -10.01
C GLN A 146 -14.58 7.31 -8.80
N THR A 147 -13.66 7.66 -7.90
CA THR A 147 -13.20 6.75 -6.84
C THR A 147 -13.22 7.41 -5.48
N ILE A 148 -13.96 6.82 -4.55
CA ILE A 148 -13.90 7.16 -3.14
C ILE A 148 -13.12 6.08 -2.37
N LEU A 149 -12.27 6.50 -1.43
CA LEU A 149 -11.60 5.64 -0.47
C LEU A 149 -12.38 5.63 0.84
N PHE A 150 -12.55 4.44 1.41
CA PHE A 150 -13.16 4.27 2.72
C PHE A 150 -12.20 3.53 3.67
N PHE A 151 -12.08 4.04 4.89
CA PHE A 151 -11.14 3.57 5.91
C PHE A 151 -11.91 2.96 7.08
N PRO A 152 -12.26 1.65 7.04
CA PRO A 152 -13.03 1.02 8.10
C PRO A 152 -12.26 1.00 9.42
N SER A 153 -12.92 1.37 10.52
CA SER A 153 -12.26 1.50 11.83
C SER A 153 -11.63 0.21 12.33
N GLN A 154 -12.24 -0.95 12.04
CA GLN A 154 -11.73 -2.25 12.43
C GLN A 154 -10.57 -2.73 11.54
N GLY A 155 -10.35 -2.11 10.38
CA GLY A 155 -9.29 -2.41 9.41
C GLY A 155 -8.02 -1.59 9.58
N GLN A 156 -7.81 -0.91 10.73
CA GLN A 156 -6.70 0.04 10.90
C GLN A 156 -5.42 -0.59 11.47
N THR A 157 -5.27 -1.90 11.42
CA THR A 157 -4.01 -2.63 11.67
C THR A 157 -3.73 -3.58 10.50
N CYS A 158 -2.60 -4.30 10.54
CA CYS A 158 -2.20 -5.26 9.51
C CYS A 158 -1.79 -6.60 10.13
N HIS A 159 -1.70 -7.67 9.34
CA HIS A 159 -1.15 -8.95 9.76
C HIS A 159 0.34 -8.84 10.10
N ALA A 160 1.09 -8.05 9.33
CA ALA A 160 2.45 -7.60 9.64
C ALA A 160 2.63 -6.18 9.09
N TYR A 161 3.51 -5.37 9.70
CA TYR A 161 3.80 -4.02 9.22
C TYR A 161 4.93 -4.06 8.21
N CYS A 162 4.73 -3.35 7.10
CA CYS A 162 5.79 -3.11 6.13
C CYS A 162 6.69 -1.98 6.63
N THR A 163 8.00 -2.16 6.62
CA THR A 163 8.97 -1.11 7.00
C THR A 163 8.93 0.11 6.07
N PHE A 164 8.41 -0.06 4.86
CA PHE A 164 8.20 1.00 3.86
C PHE A 164 6.80 1.61 3.88
N CYS A 165 5.99 1.36 4.91
CA CYS A 165 4.60 1.83 4.96
C CYS A 165 4.53 3.36 5.02
N PHE A 166 3.89 4.01 4.05
CA PHE A 166 3.66 5.47 4.07
C PHE A 166 2.61 5.90 5.11
N ARG A 167 1.81 4.95 5.62
CA ARG A 167 0.83 5.18 6.69
C ARG A 167 1.39 4.86 8.08
N TRP A 168 2.69 4.69 8.21
CA TRP A 168 3.37 4.34 9.45
C TRP A 168 3.03 5.25 10.66
N PRO A 169 2.74 6.56 10.50
CA PRO A 169 2.41 7.42 11.64
C PRO A 169 1.16 6.96 12.41
N GLN A 170 0.21 6.31 11.72
CA GLN A 170 -1.03 5.80 12.35
C GLN A 170 -0.77 4.62 13.31
N PHE A 171 0.34 3.90 13.16
CA PHE A 171 0.66 2.71 13.94
C PHE A 171 1.55 3.01 15.15
N VAL A 172 2.08 4.23 15.27
CA VAL A 172 2.96 4.63 16.38
C VAL A 172 2.27 5.47 17.46
N GLY A 173 0.94 5.58 17.42
CA GLY A 173 0.13 6.20 18.47
C GLY A 173 0.07 7.73 18.43
N LEU A 174 0.37 8.34 17.30
CA LEU A 174 0.04 9.75 17.05
C LEU A 174 -1.49 9.84 16.89
N THR A 175 -2.20 10.17 17.97
CA THR A 175 -3.68 10.18 18.04
C THR A 175 -4.33 11.16 17.10
N GLU A 176 -3.62 12.22 16.72
CA GLU A 176 -4.07 13.29 15.82
C GLU A 176 -4.26 12.83 14.37
N ILE A 177 -3.75 11.64 14.01
CA ILE A 177 -3.77 11.11 12.64
C ILE A 177 -4.69 9.87 12.50
N LYS A 178 -5.60 9.63 13.45
CA LYS A 178 -6.57 8.52 13.33
C LYS A 178 -7.64 8.90 12.32
N PHE A 179 -7.49 8.34 11.12
CA PHE A 179 -8.42 8.54 10.02
C PHE A 179 -9.17 7.23 9.73
N ALA A 180 -10.41 7.10 10.25
CA ALA A 180 -11.22 5.90 10.09
C ALA A 180 -12.69 6.16 10.39
N SER A 181 -13.58 5.41 9.74
CA SER A 181 -15.04 5.53 9.94
C SER A 181 -15.72 4.18 10.24
N ARG A 182 -16.87 4.26 10.91
CA ARG A 182 -17.86 3.17 11.04
C ARG A 182 -19.14 3.49 10.28
N GLU A 183 -19.27 4.66 9.73
CA GLU A 183 -20.50 5.25 9.22
C GLU A 183 -20.71 4.89 7.75
N VAL A 184 -21.02 3.62 7.50
CA VAL A 184 -21.26 3.15 6.13
C VAL A 184 -22.52 3.76 5.52
N GLU A 185 -23.51 4.12 6.33
CA GLU A 185 -24.74 4.79 5.92
C GLU A 185 -24.43 6.15 5.27
N LYS A 186 -23.48 6.91 5.83
CA LYS A 186 -23.00 8.17 5.22
C LYS A 186 -22.27 7.93 3.92
N LEU A 187 -21.50 6.84 3.82
CA LEU A 187 -20.87 6.44 2.56
C LEU A 187 -21.92 6.14 1.49
N VAL A 188 -22.97 5.39 1.84
CA VAL A 188 -24.08 5.08 0.92
C VAL A 188 -24.75 6.37 0.44
N GLU A 189 -25.09 7.28 1.35
CA GLU A 189 -25.74 8.54 1.00
C GLU A 189 -24.84 9.43 0.15
N TYR A 190 -23.55 9.51 0.47
CA TYR A 190 -22.58 10.27 -0.33
C TYR A 190 -22.47 9.72 -1.76
N VAL A 191 -22.41 8.39 -1.93
CA VAL A 191 -22.34 7.75 -3.26
C VAL A 191 -23.64 7.97 -4.06
N LYS A 192 -24.81 7.98 -3.40
CA LYS A 192 -26.10 8.32 -4.05
C LYS A 192 -26.11 9.72 -4.62
N ARG A 193 -25.61 10.69 -3.86
CA ARG A 193 -25.59 12.11 -4.27
C ARG A 193 -24.49 12.41 -5.28
N ASN A 194 -23.53 11.51 -5.45
CA ASN A 194 -22.39 11.66 -6.34
C ASN A 194 -22.38 10.57 -7.42
N PRO A 195 -23.25 10.63 -8.44
CA PRO A 195 -23.41 9.56 -9.44
C PRO A 195 -22.17 9.32 -10.31
N GLN A 196 -21.21 10.23 -10.31
CA GLN A 196 -19.90 10.05 -10.94
C GLN A 196 -19.02 9.03 -10.20
N ILE A 197 -19.31 8.70 -8.95
CA ILE A 197 -18.58 7.68 -8.18
C ILE A 197 -19.04 6.31 -8.68
N THR A 198 -18.14 5.57 -9.31
CA THR A 198 -18.38 4.21 -9.80
C THR A 198 -17.61 3.15 -9.05
N ASP A 199 -16.75 3.56 -8.11
CA ASP A 199 -15.71 2.73 -7.53
C ASP A 199 -15.45 3.11 -6.07
N ILE A 200 -15.54 2.14 -5.16
CA ILE A 200 -15.18 2.28 -3.75
C ILE A 200 -13.93 1.45 -3.47
N LEU A 201 -12.91 2.04 -2.85
CA LEU A 201 -11.72 1.34 -2.38
C LEU A 201 -11.69 1.30 -0.84
N PHE A 202 -11.92 0.13 -0.27
CA PHE A 202 -11.63 -0.12 1.14
C PHE A 202 -10.13 -0.20 1.36
N THR A 203 -9.62 0.59 2.30
CA THR A 203 -8.20 0.70 2.61
C THR A 203 -8.00 1.05 4.10
N GLY A 204 -6.76 1.29 4.53
CA GLY A 204 -6.50 1.62 5.93
C GLY A 204 -5.15 1.09 6.37
N GLY A 205 -5.09 0.32 7.46
CA GLY A 205 -4.04 -0.63 7.72
C GLY A 205 -4.14 -1.74 6.67
N ASP A 206 -4.94 -2.75 6.97
CA ASP A 206 -5.32 -3.77 6.01
C ASP A 206 -6.78 -4.21 6.29
N PRO A 207 -7.74 -3.96 5.39
CA PRO A 207 -9.13 -4.37 5.61
C PRO A 207 -9.30 -5.88 5.82
N MET A 208 -8.38 -6.71 5.32
CA MET A 208 -8.45 -8.17 5.48
C MET A 208 -8.06 -8.66 6.87
N ILE A 209 -7.64 -7.76 7.78
CA ILE A 209 -7.51 -8.10 9.21
C ILE A 209 -8.88 -8.28 9.89
N MET A 210 -9.94 -7.71 9.31
CA MET A 210 -11.30 -7.84 9.79
C MET A 210 -11.81 -9.27 9.63
N SER A 211 -12.68 -9.68 10.55
CA SER A 211 -13.48 -10.87 10.33
C SER A 211 -14.47 -10.70 9.17
N ALA A 212 -14.93 -11.79 8.58
CA ALA A 212 -15.96 -11.78 7.54
C ALA A 212 -17.22 -11.02 7.99
N LYS A 213 -17.64 -11.20 9.25
CA LYS A 213 -18.75 -10.48 9.87
C LYS A 213 -18.54 -8.97 9.90
N ASN A 214 -17.34 -8.52 10.29
CA ASN A 214 -17.03 -7.09 10.37
C ASN A 214 -16.94 -6.46 8.99
N LEU A 215 -16.36 -7.15 8.01
CA LEU A 215 -16.31 -6.66 6.63
C LEU A 215 -17.71 -6.63 6.00
N ALA A 216 -18.54 -7.63 6.27
CA ALA A 216 -19.93 -7.68 5.80
C ALA A 216 -20.76 -6.47 6.28
N ALA A 217 -20.52 -5.99 7.51
CA ALA A 217 -21.20 -4.79 8.02
C ALA A 217 -20.97 -3.53 7.18
N TYR A 218 -19.87 -3.45 6.43
CA TYR A 218 -19.60 -2.36 5.48
C TYR A 218 -20.04 -2.67 4.05
N ILE A 219 -20.02 -3.93 3.63
CA ILE A 219 -20.32 -4.33 2.25
C ILE A 219 -21.83 -4.50 2.03
N GLU A 220 -22.54 -5.15 2.94
CA GLU A 220 -23.97 -5.46 2.79
C GLU A 220 -24.86 -4.20 2.60
N PRO A 221 -24.63 -3.07 3.30
CA PRO A 221 -25.37 -1.84 3.01
C PRO A 221 -25.18 -1.33 1.59
N LEU A 222 -23.97 -1.48 1.02
CA LEU A 222 -23.68 -1.07 -0.37
C LEU A 222 -24.37 -1.98 -1.40
N LEU A 223 -24.57 -3.25 -1.06
CA LEU A 223 -25.29 -4.20 -1.92
C LEU A 223 -26.81 -4.01 -1.84
N SER A 224 -27.32 -3.66 -0.66
CA SER A 224 -28.75 -3.49 -0.40
C SER A 224 -29.29 -2.14 -0.85
N ALA A 225 -28.43 -1.13 -0.96
CA ALA A 225 -28.82 0.20 -1.41
C ALA A 225 -28.98 0.25 -2.94
N ASP A 226 -29.92 1.11 -3.41
CA ASP A 226 -30.06 1.42 -4.82
C ASP A 226 -28.92 2.34 -5.29
N LEU A 227 -27.79 1.74 -5.71
CA LEU A 227 -26.60 2.37 -6.19
C LEU A 227 -26.26 1.89 -7.62
N PRO A 228 -27.02 2.30 -8.65
CA PRO A 228 -26.81 1.83 -10.02
C PRO A 228 -25.48 2.30 -10.62
N ASN A 229 -24.95 3.42 -10.14
CA ASN A 229 -23.66 3.97 -10.53
C ASN A 229 -22.47 3.18 -9.92
N LEU A 230 -22.63 2.52 -8.78
CA LEU A 230 -21.56 1.76 -8.13
C LEU A 230 -21.32 0.42 -8.84
N VAL A 231 -20.23 0.34 -9.58
CA VAL A 231 -19.84 -0.84 -10.38
C VAL A 231 -18.79 -1.66 -9.68
N ASN A 232 -17.83 -1.01 -9.01
CA ASN A 232 -16.64 -1.68 -8.47
C ASN A 232 -16.55 -1.51 -6.95
N ILE A 233 -16.23 -2.61 -6.27
CA ILE A 233 -15.75 -2.62 -4.88
C ILE A 233 -14.32 -3.16 -4.92
N ARG A 234 -13.38 -2.40 -4.35
CA ARG A 234 -11.97 -2.79 -4.26
C ARG A 234 -11.53 -2.85 -2.82
N ILE A 235 -10.61 -3.76 -2.53
CA ILE A 235 -10.00 -3.92 -1.21
C ILE A 235 -8.49 -3.91 -1.37
N GLY A 236 -7.83 -2.91 -0.77
CA GLY A 236 -6.37 -2.83 -0.71
C GLY A 236 -5.83 -3.72 0.39
N THR A 237 -4.99 -4.70 0.07
CA THR A 237 -4.54 -5.68 1.06
C THR A 237 -3.14 -6.22 0.76
N LYS A 238 -2.43 -6.58 1.82
CA LYS A 238 -1.23 -7.41 1.77
C LYS A 238 -1.43 -8.80 2.40
N ALA A 239 -2.67 -9.16 2.75
CA ALA A 239 -2.98 -10.44 3.37
C ALA A 239 -2.57 -11.63 2.49
N LEU A 240 -2.70 -11.54 1.16
CA LEU A 240 -2.21 -12.59 0.26
C LEU A 240 -0.71 -12.88 0.42
N ALA A 241 0.09 -11.86 0.70
CA ALA A 241 1.52 -12.02 0.93
C ALA A 241 1.85 -12.39 2.39
N TYR A 242 1.16 -11.78 3.38
CA TYR A 242 1.56 -11.86 4.78
C TYR A 242 0.70 -12.78 5.66
N TRP A 243 -0.49 -13.14 5.22
CA TRP A 243 -1.39 -14.09 5.89
C TRP A 243 -2.39 -14.70 4.89
N PRO A 244 -1.92 -15.51 3.90
CA PRO A 244 -2.82 -16.11 2.89
C PRO A 244 -3.81 -17.11 3.48
N HIS A 245 -3.58 -17.62 4.69
CA HIS A 245 -4.51 -18.45 5.46
C HIS A 245 -5.91 -17.82 5.58
N LYS A 246 -5.98 -16.47 5.56
CA LYS A 246 -7.25 -15.72 5.54
C LYS A 246 -8.24 -16.17 4.45
N PHE A 247 -7.72 -16.71 3.35
CA PHE A 247 -8.51 -17.14 2.21
C PHE A 247 -8.47 -18.67 1.99
N VAL A 248 -7.88 -19.43 2.93
CA VAL A 248 -7.71 -20.88 2.78
C VAL A 248 -8.37 -21.62 3.94
N ASP A 249 -7.91 -21.39 5.15
CA ASP A 249 -8.20 -22.23 6.31
C ASP A 249 -8.23 -21.44 7.64
N ASP A 250 -8.25 -20.11 7.62
CA ASP A 250 -8.56 -19.28 8.78
C ASP A 250 -10.01 -19.53 9.24
N ASP A 251 -10.33 -19.29 10.49
CA ASP A 251 -11.62 -19.65 11.13
C ASP A 251 -12.84 -19.15 10.36
N ASP A 252 -12.73 -17.99 9.67
CA ASP A 252 -13.81 -17.36 8.90
C ASP A 252 -13.57 -17.32 7.39
N SER A 253 -12.64 -18.13 6.88
CA SER A 253 -12.26 -18.11 5.45
C SER A 253 -13.44 -18.46 4.53
N ALA A 254 -14.28 -19.42 4.93
CA ALA A 254 -15.45 -19.83 4.16
C ALA A 254 -16.49 -18.72 4.07
N GLU A 255 -16.78 -18.04 5.20
CA GLU A 255 -17.69 -16.89 5.27
C GLU A 255 -17.14 -15.69 4.48
N MET A 256 -15.82 -15.45 4.52
CA MET A 256 -15.18 -14.42 3.75
C MET A 256 -15.34 -14.63 2.24
N LEU A 257 -15.10 -15.85 1.76
CA LEU A 257 -15.28 -16.21 0.35
C LEU A 257 -16.76 -16.17 -0.05
N ALA A 258 -17.67 -16.55 0.86
CA ALA A 258 -19.11 -16.43 0.63
C ALA A 258 -19.55 -14.97 0.52
N LEU A 259 -19.02 -14.06 1.35
CA LEU A 259 -19.25 -12.62 1.22
C LEU A 259 -18.78 -12.10 -0.15
N PHE A 260 -17.60 -12.52 -0.60
CA PHE A 260 -17.08 -12.12 -1.88
C PHE A 260 -17.94 -12.60 -3.07
N ARG A 261 -18.47 -13.83 -3.00
CA ARG A 261 -19.42 -14.32 -4.00
C ARG A 261 -20.70 -13.49 -4.00
N ARG A 262 -21.24 -13.10 -2.85
CA ARG A 262 -22.42 -12.21 -2.81
C ARG A 262 -22.17 -10.88 -3.53
N VAL A 263 -20.98 -10.30 -3.41
CA VAL A 263 -20.63 -9.09 -4.17
C VAL A 263 -20.64 -9.37 -5.66
N THR A 264 -20.00 -10.43 -6.12
CA THR A 264 -19.89 -10.74 -7.55
C THR A 264 -21.25 -11.21 -8.14
N ASP A 265 -22.05 -11.94 -7.38
CA ASP A 265 -23.40 -12.38 -7.78
C ASP A 265 -24.39 -11.22 -7.86
N SER A 266 -24.15 -10.12 -7.13
CA SER A 266 -24.97 -8.88 -7.24
C SER A 266 -24.75 -8.12 -8.57
N GLY A 267 -23.84 -8.57 -9.42
CA GLY A 267 -23.47 -7.91 -10.67
C GLY A 267 -22.35 -6.85 -10.51
N LYS A 268 -21.88 -6.59 -9.29
CA LYS A 268 -20.75 -5.70 -9.04
C LYS A 268 -19.41 -6.44 -9.19
N GLN A 269 -18.37 -5.73 -9.57
CA GLN A 269 -17.02 -6.28 -9.63
C GLN A 269 -16.34 -6.17 -8.27
N LEU A 270 -15.75 -7.25 -7.79
CA LEU A 270 -14.88 -7.24 -6.62
C LEU A 270 -13.42 -7.42 -7.06
N ALA A 271 -12.55 -6.50 -6.62
CA ALA A 271 -11.12 -6.60 -6.91
C ALA A 271 -10.27 -6.46 -5.65
N LEU A 272 -9.35 -7.39 -5.42
CA LEU A 272 -8.28 -7.24 -4.46
C LEU A 272 -7.11 -6.48 -5.12
N MET A 273 -6.72 -5.37 -4.50
CA MET A 273 -5.50 -4.62 -4.83
C MET A 273 -4.38 -5.20 -3.99
N ALA A 274 -3.83 -6.32 -4.47
CA ALA A 274 -2.88 -7.15 -3.73
C ALA A 274 -1.46 -6.59 -3.79
N HIS A 275 -0.82 -6.41 -2.64
CA HIS A 275 0.57 -5.99 -2.55
C HIS A 275 1.52 -7.19 -2.55
N PHE A 276 2.40 -7.25 -3.56
CA PHE A 276 3.52 -8.19 -3.62
C PHE A 276 4.80 -7.43 -3.98
N ASN A 277 5.79 -7.48 -3.11
CA ASN A 277 7.04 -6.74 -3.27
C ASN A 277 8.21 -7.61 -3.75
N HIS A 278 8.08 -8.93 -3.64
CA HIS A 278 9.12 -9.87 -4.00
C HIS A 278 8.52 -11.19 -4.50
N PRO A 279 9.12 -11.88 -5.50
CA PRO A 279 8.60 -13.16 -6.03
C PRO A 279 8.39 -14.24 -4.97
N ARG A 280 9.20 -14.26 -3.90
CA ARG A 280 9.07 -15.23 -2.80
C ARG A 280 7.70 -15.17 -2.12
N GLU A 281 7.04 -14.02 -2.10
CA GLU A 281 5.69 -13.88 -1.56
C GLU A 281 4.62 -14.66 -2.37
N LEU A 282 4.97 -15.19 -3.55
CA LEU A 282 4.11 -15.97 -4.44
C LEU A 282 4.44 -17.49 -4.43
N GLU A 283 5.47 -17.91 -3.71
CA GLU A 283 6.04 -19.25 -3.86
C GLU A 283 5.34 -20.32 -3.00
N SER A 284 4.77 -19.98 -1.84
CA SER A 284 4.16 -20.98 -0.96
C SER A 284 2.90 -21.59 -1.57
N ASP A 285 2.61 -22.84 -1.19
CA ASP A 285 1.38 -23.52 -1.65
C ASP A 285 0.13 -22.85 -1.04
N THR A 286 0.24 -22.27 0.15
CA THR A 286 -0.86 -21.52 0.79
C THR A 286 -1.27 -20.30 -0.01
N VAL A 287 -0.31 -19.46 -0.48
CA VAL A 287 -0.65 -18.30 -1.31
C VAL A 287 -1.24 -18.71 -2.66
N LYS A 288 -0.72 -19.77 -3.26
CA LYS A 288 -1.27 -20.31 -4.52
C LYS A 288 -2.71 -20.81 -4.32
N GLN A 289 -2.99 -21.48 -3.20
CA GLN A 289 -4.35 -21.91 -2.87
C GLN A 289 -5.28 -20.73 -2.58
N ALA A 290 -4.81 -19.72 -1.83
CA ALA A 290 -5.56 -18.50 -1.57
C ALA A 290 -5.97 -17.79 -2.87
N ILE A 291 -5.04 -17.66 -3.82
CA ILE A 291 -5.30 -17.09 -5.14
C ILE A 291 -6.35 -17.93 -5.91
N ARG A 292 -6.27 -19.27 -5.89
CA ARG A 292 -7.28 -20.14 -6.52
C ARG A 292 -8.66 -19.92 -5.91
N ASN A 293 -8.79 -19.95 -4.58
CA ASN A 293 -10.07 -19.77 -3.87
C ASN A 293 -10.72 -18.42 -4.19
N LEU A 294 -9.93 -17.35 -4.24
CA LEU A 294 -10.40 -16.01 -4.61
C LEU A 294 -10.90 -15.96 -6.06
N ARG A 295 -10.16 -16.58 -6.99
CA ARG A 295 -10.58 -16.66 -8.40
C ARG A 295 -11.85 -17.48 -8.59
N GLU A 296 -12.02 -18.58 -7.84
CA GLU A 296 -13.25 -19.38 -7.80
C GLU A 296 -14.45 -18.61 -7.21
N ALA A 297 -14.18 -17.57 -6.41
CA ALA A 297 -15.18 -16.60 -5.96
C ALA A 297 -15.38 -15.43 -6.92
N ASN A 298 -14.86 -15.51 -8.14
CA ASN A 298 -14.88 -14.48 -9.19
C ASN A 298 -14.22 -13.15 -8.78
N VAL A 299 -13.30 -13.19 -7.81
CA VAL A 299 -12.56 -12.00 -7.37
C VAL A 299 -11.42 -11.71 -8.35
N MET A 300 -11.36 -10.49 -8.85
CA MET A 300 -10.24 -10.00 -9.64
C MET A 300 -9.06 -9.69 -8.74
N ILE A 301 -7.86 -10.19 -9.03
CA ILE A 301 -6.64 -9.91 -8.27
C ILE A 301 -5.73 -9.02 -9.11
N ARG A 302 -5.60 -7.73 -8.72
CA ARG A 302 -4.69 -6.78 -9.34
C ARG A 302 -3.52 -6.54 -8.40
N THR A 303 -2.30 -6.65 -8.92
CA THR A 303 -1.10 -6.59 -8.09
C THR A 303 -0.41 -5.25 -8.19
N GLN A 304 0.18 -4.81 -7.10
CA GLN A 304 0.88 -3.53 -7.03
C GLN A 304 2.05 -3.59 -6.05
N SER A 305 3.08 -2.79 -6.30
CA SER A 305 4.24 -2.67 -5.44
C SER A 305 4.97 -1.36 -5.71
N PRO A 306 5.59 -0.71 -4.71
CA PRO A 306 6.63 0.27 -4.98
C PRO A 306 7.94 -0.39 -5.39
N VAL A 307 8.69 0.27 -6.28
CA VAL A 307 10.12 -0.03 -6.48
C VAL A 307 10.91 0.58 -5.33
N MET A 308 11.81 -0.22 -4.75
CA MET A 308 12.54 0.13 -3.53
C MET A 308 13.96 -0.39 -3.57
N ARG A 309 14.92 0.48 -3.27
CA ARG A 309 16.30 0.08 -3.03
C ARG A 309 16.36 -0.95 -1.91
N ASN A 310 17.30 -1.85 -1.95
CA ASN A 310 17.51 -2.97 -1.00
C ASN A 310 16.44 -4.08 -1.03
N ILE A 311 15.37 -3.93 -1.81
CA ILE A 311 14.26 -4.89 -1.86
C ILE A 311 14.08 -5.48 -3.27
N ASN A 312 13.81 -4.61 -4.24
CA ASN A 312 13.39 -5.01 -5.58
C ASN A 312 13.87 -4.04 -6.68
N ASP A 313 15.03 -3.43 -6.52
CA ASP A 313 15.65 -2.52 -7.49
C ASP A 313 16.40 -3.25 -8.63
N ASP A 314 15.98 -4.47 -8.92
CA ASP A 314 16.46 -5.33 -9.99
C ASP A 314 15.36 -5.60 -11.04
N PRO A 315 15.59 -5.30 -12.34
CA PRO A 315 14.62 -5.52 -13.40
C PRO A 315 14.23 -7.00 -13.61
N LEU A 316 15.16 -7.94 -13.40
CA LEU A 316 14.87 -9.37 -13.57
C LEU A 316 13.95 -9.88 -12.46
N LEU A 317 14.06 -9.34 -11.27
CA LEU A 317 13.16 -9.63 -10.15
C LEU A 317 11.73 -9.21 -10.49
N TRP A 318 11.55 -8.01 -11.07
CA TRP A 318 10.23 -7.52 -11.50
C TRP A 318 9.65 -8.36 -12.62
N ALA A 319 10.45 -8.71 -13.63
CA ALA A 319 10.02 -9.57 -14.71
C ALA A 319 9.52 -10.92 -14.19
N ARG A 320 10.30 -11.59 -13.35
CA ARG A 320 9.93 -12.85 -12.69
C ARG A 320 8.64 -12.70 -11.87
N MET A 321 8.53 -11.63 -11.08
CA MET A 321 7.35 -11.38 -10.26
C MET A 321 6.09 -11.22 -11.11
N TRP A 322 6.13 -10.45 -12.20
CA TRP A 322 4.98 -10.27 -13.09
C TRP A 322 4.61 -11.57 -13.83
N GLU A 323 5.58 -12.36 -14.27
CA GLU A 323 5.32 -13.65 -14.90
C GLU A 323 4.65 -14.63 -13.93
N GLU A 324 5.14 -14.76 -12.69
CA GLU A 324 4.52 -15.62 -11.68
C GLU A 324 3.11 -15.14 -11.32
N GLN A 325 2.88 -13.83 -11.21
CA GLN A 325 1.55 -13.27 -11.00
C GLN A 325 0.58 -13.66 -12.11
N VAL A 326 0.97 -13.51 -13.38
CA VAL A 326 0.15 -13.91 -14.54
C VAL A 326 -0.11 -15.40 -14.55
N LYS A 327 0.90 -16.22 -14.28
CA LYS A 327 0.78 -17.68 -14.21
C LYS A 327 -0.22 -18.15 -13.15
N LEU A 328 -0.31 -17.43 -12.04
CA LEU A 328 -1.31 -17.67 -11.00
C LEU A 328 -2.68 -17.06 -11.32
N GLY A 329 -2.80 -16.27 -12.40
CA GLY A 329 -4.04 -15.62 -12.84
C GLY A 329 -4.30 -14.29 -12.16
N CYS A 330 -3.27 -13.65 -11.60
CA CYS A 330 -3.30 -12.26 -11.18
C CYS A 330 -2.98 -11.33 -12.36
N VAL A 331 -3.39 -10.07 -12.23
CA VAL A 331 -3.13 -9.03 -13.25
C VAL A 331 -2.15 -8.01 -12.67
N PRO A 332 -0.89 -7.97 -13.15
CA PRO A 332 0.05 -6.92 -12.77
C PRO A 332 -0.53 -5.54 -13.10
N TYR A 333 -0.48 -4.59 -12.14
CA TYR A 333 -1.28 -3.37 -12.29
C TYR A 333 -0.50 -2.08 -12.07
N TYR A 334 0.25 -1.94 -10.96
CA TYR A 334 1.05 -0.76 -10.69
C TYR A 334 2.47 -1.09 -10.22
N MET A 335 3.45 -0.35 -10.76
CA MET A 335 4.74 -0.11 -10.14
C MET A 335 4.74 1.32 -9.61
N PHE A 336 4.78 1.49 -8.29
CA PHE A 336 4.84 2.79 -7.64
C PHE A 336 6.27 3.20 -7.31
N LEU A 337 6.45 4.49 -7.03
CA LEU A 337 7.61 5.01 -6.31
C LEU A 337 7.28 5.09 -4.83
N ALA A 338 8.24 4.75 -3.97
CA ALA A 338 8.08 4.85 -2.53
C ALA A 338 8.24 6.31 -2.08
N ARG A 339 7.32 6.82 -1.22
CA ARG A 339 7.40 8.12 -0.59
C ARG A 339 6.78 8.10 0.80
N ASP A 340 7.23 9.00 1.65
CA ASP A 340 6.71 9.24 3.02
C ASP A 340 6.79 7.99 3.91
N THR A 341 7.78 7.13 3.69
CA THR A 341 7.92 5.82 4.32
C THR A 341 8.58 5.84 5.69
N GLY A 342 8.80 7.00 6.31
CA GLY A 342 9.61 7.12 7.52
C GLY A 342 11.10 6.85 7.27
N ALA A 343 11.44 5.74 6.62
CA ALA A 343 12.78 5.40 6.18
C ALA A 343 13.01 5.76 4.70
N GLN A 344 12.60 6.95 4.28
CA GLN A 344 12.61 7.36 2.86
C GLN A 344 13.98 7.20 2.21
N HIS A 345 15.05 7.65 2.87
CA HIS A 345 16.42 7.54 2.39
C HIS A 345 16.90 6.09 2.18
N TYR A 346 16.34 5.13 2.92
CA TYR A 346 16.67 3.71 2.80
C TYR A 346 16.03 3.06 1.55
N PHE A 347 14.82 3.48 1.20
CA PHE A 347 14.01 2.86 0.13
C PHE A 347 14.00 3.63 -1.19
N SER A 348 14.32 4.91 -1.19
CA SER A 348 14.21 5.76 -2.39
C SER A 348 15.05 5.26 -3.56
N VAL A 349 14.41 5.27 -4.74
CA VAL A 349 15.04 5.00 -6.04
C VAL A 349 14.82 6.23 -6.92
N PRO A 350 15.88 6.80 -7.54
CA PRO A 350 15.73 7.92 -8.48
C PRO A 350 14.76 7.58 -9.62
N LEU A 351 14.01 8.58 -10.09
CA LEU A 351 13.00 8.45 -11.15
C LEU A 351 13.55 7.81 -12.41
N VAL A 352 14.73 8.26 -12.85
CA VAL A 352 15.42 7.72 -14.04
C VAL A 352 15.79 6.26 -13.83
N ARG A 353 16.30 5.89 -12.65
CA ARG A 353 16.63 4.49 -12.35
C ARG A 353 15.38 3.62 -12.27
N ALA A 354 14.32 4.09 -11.63
CA ALA A 354 13.03 3.38 -11.56
C ALA A 354 12.44 3.11 -12.95
N TRP A 355 12.54 4.10 -13.86
CA TRP A 355 12.15 3.92 -15.25
C TRP A 355 13.04 2.89 -15.99
N GLN A 356 14.35 2.90 -15.78
CA GLN A 356 15.24 1.89 -16.36
C GLN A 356 14.85 0.48 -15.92
N ILE A 357 14.63 0.28 -14.60
CA ILE A 357 14.17 -1.00 -14.04
C ILE A 357 12.85 -1.43 -14.70
N PHE A 358 11.87 -0.52 -14.77
CA PHE A 358 10.57 -0.80 -15.41
C PHE A 358 10.75 -1.20 -16.87
N ARG A 359 11.50 -0.41 -17.65
CA ARG A 359 11.75 -0.65 -19.07
C ARG A 359 12.44 -2.00 -19.32
N GLU A 360 13.49 -2.29 -18.57
CA GLU A 360 14.25 -3.53 -18.70
C GLU A 360 13.39 -4.74 -18.30
N ALA A 361 12.61 -4.66 -17.22
CA ALA A 361 11.66 -5.71 -16.84
C ALA A 361 10.58 -5.93 -17.91
N TYR A 362 10.04 -4.84 -18.46
CA TYR A 362 9.00 -4.88 -19.49
C TYR A 362 9.46 -5.54 -20.79
N GLN A 363 10.76 -5.46 -21.10
CA GLN A 363 11.37 -6.13 -22.26
C GLN A 363 11.45 -7.65 -22.10
N GLN A 364 11.47 -8.16 -20.87
CA GLN A 364 11.64 -9.59 -20.59
C GLN A 364 10.32 -10.37 -20.60
N VAL A 365 9.17 -9.69 -20.48
CA VAL A 365 7.88 -10.36 -20.26
C VAL A 365 6.98 -10.36 -21.49
N SER A 366 6.05 -11.32 -21.56
CA SER A 366 5.05 -11.41 -22.61
C SER A 366 3.94 -10.35 -22.48
N GLY A 367 3.10 -10.20 -23.52
CA GLY A 367 2.02 -9.22 -23.57
C GLY A 367 1.05 -9.30 -22.39
N LEU A 368 0.74 -10.49 -21.87
CA LEU A 368 -0.16 -10.65 -20.72
C LEU A 368 0.40 -10.06 -19.41
N ALA A 369 1.72 -10.03 -19.28
CA ALA A 369 2.36 -9.41 -18.12
C ALA A 369 2.65 -7.90 -18.31
N ARG A 370 2.50 -7.38 -19.55
CA ARG A 370 2.70 -5.95 -19.89
C ARG A 370 1.47 -5.09 -19.59
N THR A 371 0.83 -5.30 -18.47
CA THR A 371 -0.36 -4.54 -18.03
C THR A 371 -0.02 -3.50 -16.97
N VAL A 372 1.21 -3.51 -16.46
CA VAL A 372 1.68 -2.61 -15.38
C VAL A 372 1.75 -1.17 -15.86
N ARG A 373 1.19 -0.27 -15.06
CA ARG A 373 1.35 1.17 -15.19
C ARG A 373 2.44 1.65 -14.22
N GLY A 374 3.51 2.20 -14.76
CA GLY A 374 4.60 2.67 -13.91
C GLY A 374 5.86 3.05 -14.69
N PRO A 375 6.91 3.47 -13.97
CA PRO A 375 6.82 3.82 -12.55
C PRO A 375 5.92 5.04 -12.33
N SER A 376 5.17 5.05 -11.23
CA SER A 376 4.18 6.11 -10.98
C SER A 376 4.25 6.67 -9.56
N MET A 377 4.01 7.98 -9.47
CA MET A 377 3.92 8.77 -8.24
C MET A 377 2.46 9.06 -7.92
N SER A 378 2.06 8.88 -6.65
CA SER A 378 0.77 9.36 -6.16
C SER A 378 0.99 10.72 -5.49
N ALA A 379 1.15 11.76 -6.30
CA ALA A 379 1.46 13.13 -5.89
C ALA A 379 0.20 13.96 -5.61
N THR A 380 0.37 15.16 -5.06
CA THR A 380 -0.73 16.08 -4.73
C THR A 380 -1.64 16.37 -5.93
N PRO A 381 -1.15 16.72 -7.14
CA PRO A 381 -2.03 16.99 -8.29
C PRO A 381 -2.70 15.74 -8.85
N GLY A 382 -2.12 14.55 -8.64
CA GLY A 382 -2.66 13.33 -9.19
C GLY A 382 -1.67 12.17 -9.21
N LYS A 383 -2.02 11.14 -9.98
CA LYS A 383 -1.15 10.00 -10.21
C LYS A 383 -0.37 10.21 -11.51
N ILE A 384 0.93 10.47 -11.37
CA ILE A 384 1.84 10.79 -12.47
C ILE A 384 2.65 9.55 -12.83
N GLN A 385 2.67 9.20 -14.11
CA GLN A 385 3.53 8.15 -14.66
C GLN A 385 4.74 8.77 -15.35
N MET A 386 5.93 8.26 -15.03
CA MET A 386 7.12 8.53 -15.82
C MET A 386 7.12 7.62 -17.05
N LEU A 387 7.10 8.23 -18.24
CA LEU A 387 7.12 7.52 -19.53
C LEU A 387 8.54 7.19 -19.97
N GLY A 388 9.50 8.06 -19.61
CA GLY A 388 10.89 7.83 -19.94
C GLY A 388 11.74 9.07 -20.04
N VAL A 389 12.92 8.88 -20.61
CA VAL A 389 13.86 9.94 -20.97
C VAL A 389 13.90 10.05 -22.48
N ALA A 390 13.72 11.25 -23.02
CA ALA A 390 13.77 11.53 -24.45
C ALA A 390 14.83 12.57 -24.78
N GLY A 391 15.39 12.50 -26.00
CA GLY A 391 16.21 13.57 -26.56
C GLY A 391 15.31 14.66 -27.16
N ALA A 392 15.58 15.90 -26.84
CA ALA A 392 14.90 17.08 -27.38
C ALA A 392 15.97 18.09 -27.88
N GLY A 393 16.34 17.98 -29.14
CA GLY A 393 17.51 18.69 -29.69
C GLY A 393 18.82 18.17 -29.05
N ASP A 394 19.55 19.06 -28.45
CA ASP A 394 20.83 18.80 -27.73
C ASP A 394 20.63 18.45 -26.24
N ARG A 395 19.40 18.46 -25.75
CA ARG A 395 19.07 18.24 -24.35
C ARG A 395 18.36 16.89 -24.14
N LYS A 396 18.48 16.36 -22.92
CA LYS A 396 17.63 15.27 -22.44
C LYS A 396 16.49 15.86 -21.61
N VAL A 397 15.31 15.27 -21.71
CA VAL A 397 14.15 15.63 -20.89
C VAL A 397 13.51 14.37 -20.32
N MET A 398 12.88 14.50 -19.16
CA MET A 398 12.02 13.48 -18.58
C MET A 398 10.61 13.70 -19.10
N VAL A 399 9.96 12.62 -19.55
CA VAL A 399 8.61 12.65 -20.14
C VAL A 399 7.63 11.98 -19.17
N MET A 400 6.57 12.69 -18.85
CA MET A 400 5.57 12.25 -17.88
C MET A 400 4.15 12.49 -18.40
N ARG A 401 3.17 11.84 -17.75
CA ARG A 401 1.74 12.11 -17.95
C ARG A 401 0.94 11.79 -16.70
N PHE A 402 -0.24 12.34 -16.59
CA PHE A 402 -1.20 11.91 -15.57
C PHE A 402 -1.91 10.62 -15.96
N LEU A 403 -1.95 9.64 -15.03
CA LEU A 403 -2.83 8.48 -15.11
C LEU A 403 -4.21 8.78 -14.52
N GLN A 404 -4.23 9.62 -13.48
CA GLN A 404 -5.41 10.19 -12.83
C GLN A 404 -5.04 11.60 -12.36
N GLY A 405 -5.88 12.58 -12.57
CA GLY A 405 -5.71 13.96 -12.15
C GLY A 405 -6.83 14.39 -11.22
N ARG A 406 -6.62 15.45 -10.43
CA ARG A 406 -7.71 16.17 -9.76
C ARG A 406 -8.64 16.76 -10.80
N ASP A 407 -8.07 17.39 -11.82
CA ASP A 407 -8.79 17.78 -13.00
C ASP A 407 -8.75 16.66 -14.06
N PRO A 408 -9.92 16.26 -14.61
CA PRO A 408 -10.00 15.27 -15.69
C PRO A 408 -9.22 15.64 -16.95
N ASP A 409 -9.09 16.93 -17.26
CA ASP A 409 -8.41 17.42 -18.47
C ASP A 409 -6.89 17.23 -18.44
N TRP A 410 -6.33 16.99 -17.26
CA TRP A 410 -4.89 16.64 -17.13
C TRP A 410 -4.60 15.20 -17.53
N VAL A 411 -5.60 14.32 -17.52
CA VAL A 411 -5.42 12.88 -17.73
C VAL A 411 -4.90 12.60 -19.14
N GLN A 412 -3.79 11.81 -19.21
CA GLN A 412 -3.08 11.45 -20.44
C GLN A 412 -2.36 12.61 -21.15
N ARG A 413 -2.43 13.84 -20.66
CA ARG A 413 -1.68 14.97 -21.19
C ARG A 413 -0.19 14.78 -20.88
N PRO A 414 0.70 14.72 -21.91
CA PRO A 414 2.14 14.60 -21.70
C PRO A 414 2.72 15.94 -21.25
N PHE A 415 3.73 15.88 -20.38
CA PHE A 415 4.50 17.04 -19.98
C PHE A 415 5.97 16.67 -19.75
N PHE A 416 6.82 17.67 -19.65
CA PHE A 416 8.26 17.49 -19.69
C PHE A 416 8.93 18.19 -18.51
N ALA A 417 9.86 17.48 -17.88
CA ALA A 417 10.77 18.06 -16.90
C ALA A 417 12.21 18.08 -17.43
N GLU A 418 13.03 18.97 -16.90
CA GLU A 418 14.48 18.91 -17.09
C GLU A 418 15.01 17.55 -16.63
N TYR A 419 16.04 17.06 -17.29
CA TYR A 419 16.68 15.80 -16.91
C TYR A 419 17.40 15.95 -15.57
N ASP A 420 17.02 15.13 -14.60
CA ASP A 420 17.65 15.01 -13.29
C ASP A 420 17.87 13.52 -12.95
N GLU A 421 19.12 13.15 -12.71
CA GLU A 421 19.51 11.77 -12.39
C GLU A 421 19.20 11.37 -10.94
N THR A 422 19.01 12.36 -10.08
CA THR A 422 18.92 12.20 -8.62
C THR A 422 17.52 12.35 -8.08
N ALA A 423 16.67 13.10 -8.79
CA ALA A 423 15.29 13.37 -8.36
C ALA A 423 14.51 12.07 -8.13
N THR A 424 13.83 11.99 -6.99
CA THR A 424 13.02 10.86 -6.55
C THR A 424 11.53 11.13 -6.64
N TRP A 425 11.12 12.39 -6.80
CA TRP A 425 9.73 12.81 -6.84
C TRP A 425 9.51 14.05 -7.72
N ILE A 426 8.23 14.33 -8.05
CA ILE A 426 7.85 15.44 -8.93
C ILE A 426 8.24 16.81 -8.37
N ASP A 427 8.17 16.98 -7.04
CA ASP A 427 8.46 18.27 -6.37
C ASP A 427 9.94 18.68 -6.47
N GLU A 428 10.81 17.73 -6.80
CA GLU A 428 12.26 17.96 -6.99
C GLU A 428 12.59 18.34 -8.46
N LEU A 429 11.60 18.24 -9.36
CA LEU A 429 11.79 18.47 -10.79
C LEU A 429 11.46 19.91 -11.20
N LYS A 430 12.10 20.35 -12.28
CA LYS A 430 11.82 21.63 -12.94
C LYS A 430 11.17 21.40 -14.29
N PRO A 431 10.24 22.27 -14.71
CA PRO A 431 9.70 22.22 -16.08
C PRO A 431 10.78 22.35 -17.12
N ALA A 432 10.69 21.61 -18.22
CA ALA A 432 11.62 21.70 -19.33
C ALA A 432 11.32 22.92 -20.24
N PHE A 433 12.26 23.21 -21.14
CA PHE A 433 12.14 24.21 -22.18
C PHE A 433 12.00 25.66 -21.71
N GLY A 434 12.45 25.96 -20.48
CA GLY A 434 12.43 27.31 -19.92
C GLY A 434 11.05 27.74 -19.39
N ALA A 435 10.11 26.82 -19.21
CA ALA A 435 8.86 27.10 -18.51
C ALA A 435 9.13 27.30 -17.01
N GLU A 436 8.44 28.25 -16.40
CA GLU A 436 8.58 28.55 -14.96
C GLU A 436 7.77 27.56 -14.10
N LYS A 437 6.61 27.12 -14.59
CA LYS A 437 5.68 26.20 -13.91
C LYS A 437 5.30 25.04 -14.84
N PHE A 438 4.95 23.90 -14.25
CA PHE A 438 4.22 22.86 -14.97
C PHE A 438 2.80 23.33 -15.29
N PHE A 439 2.23 22.83 -16.37
CA PHE A 439 0.92 23.27 -16.89
C PHE A 439 -0.23 23.15 -15.87
N PHE A 440 -0.09 22.29 -14.89
CA PHE A 440 -1.13 21.99 -13.90
C PHE A 440 -1.00 22.81 -12.60
N GLU A 441 0.10 23.51 -12.37
CA GLU A 441 0.39 24.11 -11.05
C GLU A 441 -0.53 25.30 -10.75
N GLU A 442 -0.79 26.17 -11.73
CA GLU A 442 -1.71 27.30 -11.55
C GLU A 442 -3.16 26.85 -11.34
N GLU A 443 -3.60 25.87 -12.16
CA GLU A 443 -4.95 25.28 -12.03
C GLU A 443 -5.09 24.56 -10.69
N LEU A 444 -4.03 23.90 -10.18
CA LEU A 444 -4.03 23.24 -8.88
C LEU A 444 -4.16 24.25 -7.72
N GLU A 445 -3.45 25.38 -7.80
CA GLU A 445 -3.58 26.47 -6.84
C GLU A 445 -5.03 27.00 -6.79
N GLN A 446 -5.67 27.19 -7.94
CA GLN A 446 -7.06 27.61 -8.05
C GLN A 446 -8.04 26.61 -7.43
N LEU A 447 -7.89 25.31 -7.74
CA LEU A 447 -8.72 24.24 -7.17
C LEU A 447 -8.67 24.20 -5.62
N PHE A 448 -7.52 24.54 -5.02
CA PHE A 448 -7.41 24.61 -3.58
C PHE A 448 -8.03 25.89 -2.98
N HIS A 449 -8.01 27.00 -3.70
CA HIS A 449 -8.66 28.23 -3.26
C HIS A 449 -10.20 28.10 -3.29
N GLU A 450 -10.76 27.56 -4.37
CA GLU A 450 -12.21 27.32 -4.49
C GLU A 450 -12.75 26.40 -3.39
N HIS A 451 -12.01 25.33 -3.02
CA HIS A 451 -12.41 24.44 -1.92
C HIS A 451 -12.35 25.11 -0.53
N ASN A 452 -11.48 26.09 -0.34
CA ASN A 452 -11.39 26.83 0.93
C ASN A 452 -12.49 27.90 1.04
N ASP A 453 -12.88 28.53 -0.08
CA ASP A 453 -13.94 29.53 -0.10
C ASP A 453 -15.33 28.90 0.11
N ASP A 454 -15.59 27.71 -0.47
CA ASP A 454 -16.83 26.96 -0.21
C ASP A 454 -16.99 26.54 1.27
N SER A 455 -15.87 26.29 1.97
CA SER A 455 -15.90 25.94 3.40
C SER A 455 -16.13 27.13 4.32
N THR A 456 -15.96 28.37 3.82
CA THR A 456 -16.15 29.61 4.60
C THR A 456 -17.46 30.33 4.27
N ALA A 457 -18.17 29.94 3.19
CA ALA A 457 -19.42 30.57 2.80
C ALA A 457 -20.65 30.17 3.64
N ASP A 458 -20.58 29.03 4.34
CA ASP A 458 -21.68 28.53 5.17
C ASP A 458 -21.70 29.09 6.61
N ASP A 459 -20.72 29.94 6.99
CA ASP A 459 -20.67 30.57 8.33
C ASP A 459 -21.36 31.94 8.41
N PHE A 460 -22.05 32.40 7.33
CA PHE A 460 -22.73 33.68 7.27
C PHE A 460 -24.17 33.64 6.71
N GLU A 461 -25.02 32.71 7.13
CA GLU A 461 -26.48 32.88 7.06
C GLU A 461 -27.19 32.39 8.32
#